data_c16b5e0081d723a4c9acdb0fadf13df7
#
_entry.id   c16b5e0081d723a4c9acdb0fadf13df7
#
_cell.length_a   1.000
_cell.length_b   1.000
_cell.length_c   1.000
_cell.angle_alpha   90.00
_cell.angle_beta   90.00
_cell.angle_gamma   90.00
#
_symmetry.space_group_name_H-M   'P 1'
#
loop_
_entity.id
_entity.type
_entity.pdbx_description
1 polymer ?
#
loop_
_entity_poly.entity_id
_entity_poly.type
_entity_poly.pdbx_seq_one_letter_code
_entity_poly.pdbx_strand_id
1 'polypeptide(L)'
;MAVAEANACDYCLSAHTALGHGAGLADDEIAAAREARAADPKAAAALRFARAVVEQRGAVRDQELASVRAAGYTDGEIVEIIAHVALNVFTNYFNRAAQTDVDFPLVTAARAA
;
A
#
# COMPACT_ATOMS: atom_id res chain seq x y z
N MET A 1 -3.12 -1.91 0.53
CA MET A 1 -3.11 -2.47 -0.86
C MET A 1 -1.82 -2.15 -1.59
N ALA A 2 -1.43 -0.90 -1.81
CA ALA A 2 -0.22 -0.54 -2.57
C ALA A 2 1.07 -1.24 -2.09
N VAL A 3 1.28 -1.35 -0.78
CA VAL A 3 2.44 -2.03 -0.18
C VAL A 3 2.37 -3.55 -0.41
N ALA A 4 1.19 -4.15 -0.27
CA ALA A 4 0.97 -5.58 -0.51
C ALA A 4 1.18 -5.94 -1.99
N GLU A 5 0.77 -5.07 -2.90
CA GLU A 5 1.02 -5.21 -4.35
C GLU A 5 2.52 -5.15 -4.64
N ALA A 6 3.22 -4.13 -4.14
CA ALA A 6 4.66 -3.97 -4.33
C ALA A 6 5.48 -5.16 -3.79
N ASN A 7 5.01 -5.78 -2.70
CA ASN A 7 5.65 -6.95 -2.08
C ASN A 7 5.12 -8.29 -2.61
N ALA A 8 4.21 -8.30 -3.59
CA ALA A 8 3.59 -9.50 -4.18
C ALA A 8 3.03 -10.47 -3.11
N CYS A 9 2.28 -9.94 -2.13
CA CYS A 9 1.66 -10.72 -1.06
C CYS A 9 0.20 -11.02 -1.40
N ASP A 10 -0.08 -12.18 -2.01
CA ASP A 10 -1.44 -12.57 -2.41
C ASP A 10 -2.39 -12.70 -1.21
N TYR A 11 -1.92 -13.24 -0.07
CA TYR A 11 -2.69 -13.25 1.17
C TYR A 11 -3.12 -11.83 1.57
N CYS A 12 -2.15 -10.92 1.62
CA CYS A 12 -2.39 -9.56 2.08
C CYS A 12 -3.29 -8.78 1.11
N LEU A 13 -3.15 -8.99 -0.19
CA LEU A 13 -4.06 -8.40 -1.19
C LEU A 13 -5.48 -8.93 -1.04
N SER A 14 -5.64 -10.23 -0.85
CA SER A 14 -6.95 -10.87 -0.63
C SER A 14 -7.62 -10.31 0.62
N ALA A 15 -6.91 -10.26 1.74
CA ALA A 15 -7.39 -9.69 3.00
C ALA A 15 -7.76 -8.22 2.86
N HIS A 16 -6.87 -7.39 2.29
CA HIS A 16 -7.12 -5.95 2.13
C HIS A 16 -8.24 -5.66 1.14
N THR A 17 -8.43 -6.48 0.12
CA THR A 17 -9.57 -6.36 -0.80
C THR A 17 -10.89 -6.61 -0.07
N ALA A 18 -10.98 -7.71 0.69
CA ALA A 18 -12.17 -8.04 1.46
C ALA A 18 -12.47 -6.96 2.52
N LEU A 19 -11.46 -6.49 3.26
CA LEU A 19 -11.60 -5.41 4.24
C LEU A 19 -11.95 -4.07 3.57
N GLY A 20 -11.42 -3.79 2.39
CA GLY A 20 -11.74 -2.60 1.61
C GLY A 20 -13.21 -2.56 1.20
N HIS A 21 -13.74 -3.66 0.69
CA HIS A 21 -15.18 -3.80 0.42
C HIS A 21 -16.02 -3.61 1.70
N GLY A 22 -15.60 -4.22 2.81
CA GLY A 22 -16.24 -4.03 4.11
C GLY A 22 -16.22 -2.59 4.61
N ALA A 23 -15.24 -1.81 4.20
CA ALA A 23 -15.13 -0.37 4.49
C ALA A 23 -15.87 0.51 3.47
N GLY A 24 -16.51 -0.08 2.44
CA GLY A 24 -17.31 0.62 1.45
C GLY A 24 -16.57 1.06 0.19
N LEU A 25 -15.34 0.59 -0.04
CA LEU A 25 -14.62 0.87 -1.27
C LEU A 25 -15.20 0.08 -2.44
N ALA A 26 -15.35 0.73 -3.59
CA ALA A 26 -15.75 0.10 -4.84
C ALA A 26 -14.56 -0.63 -5.51
N ASP A 27 -14.85 -1.52 -6.45
CA ASP A 27 -13.83 -2.33 -7.15
C ASP A 27 -12.77 -1.47 -7.87
N ASP A 28 -13.20 -0.38 -8.49
CA ASP A 28 -12.31 0.56 -9.19
C ASP A 28 -11.41 1.35 -8.23
N GLU A 29 -11.90 1.69 -7.03
CA GLU A 29 -11.11 2.31 -5.97
C GLU A 29 -10.06 1.35 -5.43
N ILE A 30 -10.42 0.08 -5.23
CA ILE A 30 -9.51 -0.98 -4.80
C ILE A 30 -8.43 -1.21 -5.86
N ALA A 31 -8.82 -1.30 -7.14
CA ALA A 31 -7.88 -1.45 -8.23
C ALA A 31 -6.93 -0.25 -8.34
N ALA A 32 -7.44 0.98 -8.21
CA ALA A 32 -6.63 2.19 -8.21
C ALA A 32 -5.64 2.21 -7.02
N ALA A 33 -6.08 1.83 -5.82
CA ALA A 33 -5.24 1.80 -4.63
C ALA A 33 -4.07 0.79 -4.75
N ARG A 34 -4.26 -0.32 -5.43
CA ARG A 34 -3.20 -1.28 -5.75
C ARG A 34 -2.08 -0.64 -6.59
N GLU A 35 -2.47 0.25 -7.50
CA GLU A 35 -1.54 1.00 -8.36
C GLU A 35 -1.04 2.31 -7.72
N ALA A 36 -1.26 2.50 -6.41
CA ALA A 36 -0.95 3.71 -5.66
C ALA A 36 -1.66 4.96 -6.21
N ARG A 37 -2.90 4.80 -6.68
CA ARG A 37 -3.77 5.87 -7.18
C ARG A 37 -5.04 5.97 -6.33
N ALA A 38 -5.63 7.15 -6.28
CA ALA A 38 -6.93 7.43 -5.69
C ALA A 38 -7.57 8.65 -6.38
N ALA A 39 -8.88 8.77 -6.31
CA ALA A 39 -9.60 9.95 -6.82
C ALA A 39 -9.30 11.20 -5.98
N ASP A 40 -9.23 11.04 -4.65
CA ASP A 40 -8.81 12.11 -3.75
C ASP A 40 -7.30 12.40 -3.91
N PRO A 41 -6.90 13.66 -4.26
CA PRO A 41 -5.49 13.99 -4.47
C PRO A 41 -4.61 13.81 -3.23
N LYS A 42 -5.16 14.04 -2.03
CA LYS A 42 -4.42 13.88 -0.78
C LYS A 42 -4.16 12.40 -0.52
N ALA A 43 -5.16 11.53 -0.66
CA ALA A 43 -5.00 10.09 -0.56
C ALA A 43 -4.02 9.55 -1.62
N ALA A 44 -4.13 10.02 -2.87
CA ALA A 44 -3.21 9.63 -3.93
C ALA A 44 -1.75 9.98 -3.62
N ALA A 45 -1.49 11.13 -2.98
CA ALA A 45 -0.14 11.52 -2.56
C ALA A 45 0.41 10.58 -1.47
N ALA A 46 -0.41 10.21 -0.48
CA ALA A 46 -0.02 9.23 0.54
C ALA A 46 0.30 7.86 -0.05
N LEU A 47 -0.52 7.37 -0.96
CA LEU A 47 -0.31 6.08 -1.61
C LEU A 47 0.99 6.06 -2.44
N ARG A 48 1.24 7.11 -3.22
CA ARG A 48 2.50 7.24 -3.99
C ARG A 48 3.71 7.29 -3.07
N PHE A 49 3.63 8.05 -1.97
CA PHE A 49 4.71 8.13 -1.00
C PHE A 49 4.96 6.78 -0.33
N ALA A 50 3.91 6.09 0.14
CA ALA A 50 4.02 4.75 0.72
C ALA A 50 4.68 3.76 -0.25
N ARG A 51 4.29 3.79 -1.53
CA ARG A 51 4.90 2.96 -2.57
C ARG A 51 6.38 3.29 -2.78
N ALA A 52 6.73 4.57 -2.84
CA ALA A 52 8.12 5.00 -2.95
C ALA A 52 8.97 4.52 -1.75
N VAL A 53 8.45 4.62 -0.53
CA VAL A 53 9.13 4.12 0.69
C VAL A 53 9.43 2.62 0.57
N VAL A 54 8.49 1.81 0.10
CA VAL A 54 8.70 0.37 -0.09
C VAL A 54 9.72 0.08 -1.19
N GLU A 55 9.49 0.62 -2.39
CA GLU A 55 10.30 0.33 -3.56
C GLU A 55 11.75 0.79 -3.40
N GLN A 56 11.96 1.91 -2.73
CA GLN A 56 13.27 2.50 -2.47
C GLN A 56 13.85 2.11 -1.11
N ARG A 57 13.18 1.23 -0.37
CA ARG A 57 13.63 0.76 0.97
C ARG A 57 13.93 1.91 1.94
N GLY A 58 13.09 2.93 1.90
CA GLY A 58 13.22 4.14 2.72
C GLY A 58 14.12 5.23 2.13
N ALA A 59 14.91 4.97 1.09
CA ALA A 59 15.79 5.96 0.46
C ALA A 59 15.02 6.87 -0.53
N VAL A 60 13.89 7.44 -0.06
CA VAL A 60 13.07 8.32 -0.88
C VAL A 60 13.80 9.61 -1.24
N ARG A 61 13.54 10.13 -2.43
CA ARG A 61 14.12 11.38 -2.90
C ARG A 61 13.44 12.59 -2.23
N ASP A 62 14.17 13.68 -2.12
CA ASP A 62 13.64 14.95 -1.56
C ASP A 62 12.35 15.40 -2.24
N GLN A 63 12.22 15.19 -3.55
CA GLN A 63 11.02 15.52 -4.30
C GLN A 63 9.78 14.72 -3.85
N GLU A 64 9.93 13.45 -3.49
CA GLU A 64 8.83 12.61 -3.01
C GLU A 64 8.37 13.07 -1.63
N LEU A 65 9.32 13.42 -0.75
CA LEU A 65 9.02 14.00 0.55
C LEU A 65 8.36 15.39 0.43
N ALA A 66 8.85 16.22 -0.48
CA ALA A 66 8.25 17.53 -0.76
C ALA A 66 6.82 17.40 -1.31
N SER A 67 6.57 16.41 -2.17
CA SER A 67 5.25 16.19 -2.76
C SER A 67 4.20 15.78 -1.73
N VAL A 68 4.53 14.90 -0.78
CA VAL A 68 3.58 14.49 0.25
C VAL A 68 3.30 15.64 1.23
N ARG A 69 4.29 16.47 1.56
CA ARG A 69 4.10 17.70 2.34
C ARG A 69 3.21 18.70 1.61
N ALA A 70 3.44 18.92 0.32
CA ALA A 70 2.62 19.83 -0.50
C ALA A 70 1.16 19.38 -0.60
N ALA A 71 0.88 18.08 -0.47
CA ALA A 71 -0.47 17.54 -0.40
C ALA A 71 -1.16 17.80 0.97
N GLY A 72 -0.47 18.41 1.93
CA GLY A 72 -1.03 18.81 3.22
C GLY A 72 -0.82 17.82 4.35
N TYR A 73 0.11 16.87 4.21
CA TYR A 73 0.52 16.00 5.32
C TYR A 73 1.55 16.68 6.22
N THR A 74 1.31 16.65 7.52
CA THR A 74 2.28 17.08 8.54
C THR A 74 3.42 16.07 8.67
N ASP A 75 4.53 16.48 9.28
CA ASP A 75 5.65 15.57 9.53
C ASP A 75 5.23 14.37 10.42
N GLY A 76 4.33 14.58 11.39
CA GLY A 76 3.77 13.50 12.21
C GLY A 76 2.95 12.50 11.39
N GLU A 77 2.11 12.98 10.48
CA GLU A 77 1.34 12.12 9.56
C GLU A 77 2.24 11.37 8.58
N ILE A 78 3.34 12.00 8.12
CA ILE A 78 4.33 11.33 7.26
C ILE A 78 5.02 10.19 8.02
N VAL A 79 5.40 10.42 9.28
CA VAL A 79 5.96 9.36 10.14
C VAL A 79 4.95 8.21 10.31
N GLU A 80 3.67 8.52 10.47
CA GLU A 80 2.60 7.51 10.57
C GLU A 80 2.45 6.69 9.27
N ILE A 81 2.52 7.33 8.10
CA ILE A 81 2.55 6.62 6.81
C ILE A 81 3.74 5.64 6.77
N ILE A 82 4.93 6.08 7.18
CA ILE A 82 6.12 5.22 7.20
C ILE A 82 5.94 4.05 8.18
N ALA A 83 5.35 4.29 9.35
CA ALA A 83 5.05 3.25 10.33
C ALA A 83 4.08 2.19 9.76
N HIS A 84 3.02 2.63 9.06
CA HIS A 84 2.10 1.73 8.37
C HIS A 84 2.77 0.95 7.23
N VAL A 85 3.69 1.57 6.50
CA VAL A 85 4.50 0.85 5.50
C VAL A 85 5.32 -0.24 6.16
N ALA A 86 6.03 0.07 7.25
CA ALA A 86 6.85 -0.90 7.98
C ALA A 86 6.02 -2.07 8.52
N LEU A 87 4.84 -1.80 9.09
CA LEU A 87 3.91 -2.83 9.55
C LEU A 87 3.45 -3.73 8.40
N ASN A 88 3.09 -3.16 7.26
CA ASN A 88 2.67 -3.92 6.10
C ASN A 88 3.83 -4.75 5.51
N VAL A 89 5.04 -4.21 5.43
CA VAL A 89 6.22 -4.99 5.01
C VAL A 89 6.43 -6.20 5.92
N PHE A 90 6.34 -6.01 7.24
CA PHE A 90 6.43 -7.10 8.20
C PHE A 90 5.38 -8.19 7.93
N THR A 91 4.09 -7.83 7.84
CA THR A 91 3.02 -8.80 7.62
C THR A 91 3.08 -9.44 6.24
N ASN A 92 3.47 -8.69 5.20
CA ASN A 92 3.65 -9.24 3.86
C ASN A 92 4.76 -10.30 3.84
N TYR A 93 5.91 -10.00 4.45
CA TYR A 93 7.04 -10.92 4.50
C TYR A 93 6.72 -12.15 5.37
N PHE A 94 6.04 -11.93 6.52
CA PHE A 94 5.59 -13.03 7.36
C PHE A 94 4.69 -14.00 6.56
N ASN A 95 3.63 -13.50 5.94
CA ASN A 95 2.68 -14.34 5.22
C ASN A 95 3.32 -15.07 4.02
N ARG A 96 4.26 -14.42 3.33
CA ARG A 96 5.00 -15.06 2.25
C ARG A 96 5.98 -16.11 2.74
N ALA A 97 6.73 -15.83 3.80
CA ALA A 97 7.71 -16.76 4.36
C ALA A 97 7.03 -17.97 5.01
N ALA A 98 5.94 -17.75 5.75
CA ALA A 98 5.14 -18.79 6.39
C ALA A 98 4.23 -19.55 5.41
N GLN A 99 4.10 -19.08 4.16
CA GLN A 99 3.16 -19.64 3.16
C GLN A 99 1.74 -19.77 3.71
N THR A 100 1.27 -18.70 4.38
CA THR A 100 -0.04 -18.66 5.02
C THR A 100 -1.14 -18.96 4.01
N ASP A 101 -2.00 -19.92 4.33
CA ASP A 101 -3.16 -20.26 3.50
C ASP A 101 -4.11 -19.08 3.36
N VAL A 102 -4.54 -18.81 2.13
CA VAL A 102 -5.46 -17.67 1.87
C VAL A 102 -6.89 -18.10 2.22
N ASP A 103 -7.43 -17.50 3.28
CA ASP A 103 -8.79 -17.72 3.79
C ASP A 103 -9.77 -16.59 3.41
N PHE A 104 -9.43 -15.82 2.39
CA PHE A 104 -10.24 -14.79 1.74
C PHE A 104 -10.47 -15.15 0.26
N PRO A 105 -11.43 -14.51 -0.43
CA PRO A 105 -11.49 -14.61 -1.90
C PRO A 105 -10.14 -14.23 -2.51
N LEU A 106 -9.55 -15.14 -3.31
CA LEU A 106 -8.18 -15.00 -3.80
C LEU A 106 -8.03 -13.78 -4.73
N VAL A 107 -7.08 -12.92 -4.38
CA VAL A 107 -6.61 -11.81 -5.21
C VAL A 107 -5.09 -11.94 -5.36
N THR A 108 -4.62 -12.07 -6.58
CA THR A 108 -3.19 -12.20 -6.87
C THR A 108 -2.56 -10.85 -7.21
N ALA A 109 -1.29 -10.68 -6.82
CA ALA A 109 -0.50 -9.52 -7.23
C ALA A 109 -0.24 -9.54 -8.74
N ALA A 110 -0.22 -8.34 -9.36
CA ALA A 110 0.27 -8.22 -10.72
C ALA A 110 1.78 -8.52 -10.71
N ARG A 111 2.16 -9.67 -11.25
CA ARG A 111 3.58 -10.02 -11.39
C ARG A 111 4.16 -9.18 -12.51
N ALA A 112 5.29 -8.51 -12.25
CA ALA A 112 6.06 -7.91 -13.32
C ALA A 112 6.37 -8.98 -14.37
N ALA A 113 5.98 -8.69 -15.59
CA ALA A 113 6.24 -9.57 -16.72
C ALA A 113 7.74 -9.72 -16.96
#